data_0288310f9be2261e0eab11b3ec0d2d99
#
_entry.id   0288310f9be2261e0eab11b3ec0d2d99
#
_cell.length_a   1.000
_cell.length_b   1.000
_cell.length_c   1.000
_cell.angle_alpha   90.00
_cell.angle_beta   90.00
_cell.angle_gamma   90.00
#
_symmetry.space_group_name_H-M   'P 1'
#
loop_
_entity.id
_entity.type
_entity.pdbx_description
1 polymer ?
#
loop_
_entity_poly.entity_id
_entity_poly.type
_entity_poly.pdbx_seq_one_letter_code
_entity_poly.pdbx_strand_id
1 'polypeptide(L)'
;MKKITIFIIAALTTLSSFSQDKLGHIDVQEILVVMPEYKSAETEMQNFALDLEKTSKALQSEIQAKFEEYQANVDSYSDIIRQDKEKEIQDLQQRIQAFEQNAQAQLEEKRQKLLTPITKAVQDAIQEVASEGGYTYIFTTEILLFSSKSNDVGSLVKKK
;
A
#
# COMPACT_ATOMS: atom_id res chain seq x y z
N MET A 1 -39.51 33.81 49.58
CA MET A 1 -39.88 32.90 48.48
C MET A 1 -39.26 33.29 47.12
N LYS A 2 -39.24 34.57 46.70
CA LYS A 2 -38.65 35.00 45.40
C LYS A 2 -37.13 34.75 45.23
N LYS A 3 -36.38 34.77 46.33
CA LYS A 3 -34.90 34.55 46.25
C LYS A 3 -34.53 33.07 46.07
N ILE A 4 -35.33 32.13 46.52
CA ILE A 4 -35.11 30.68 46.37
C ILE A 4 -35.45 30.26 44.95
N THR A 5 -36.48 30.85 44.32
CA THR A 5 -36.86 30.55 42.93
C THR A 5 -35.79 30.95 41.93
N ILE A 6 -35.10 32.08 42.16
CA ILE A 6 -33.99 32.52 41.28
C ILE A 6 -32.77 31.57 41.36
N PHE A 7 -32.51 31.00 42.54
CA PHE A 7 -31.39 30.06 42.72
C PHE A 7 -31.65 28.71 42.02
N ILE A 8 -32.87 28.23 41.97
CA ILE A 8 -33.26 27.00 41.28
C ILE A 8 -33.21 27.17 39.76
N ILE A 9 -33.56 28.33 39.20
CA ILE A 9 -33.45 28.62 37.77
C ILE A 9 -31.99 28.72 37.33
N ALA A 10 -31.11 29.31 38.14
CA ALA A 10 -29.68 29.37 37.86
C ALA A 10 -28.99 27.97 37.89
N ALA A 11 -29.48 27.04 38.73
CA ALA A 11 -28.95 25.68 38.82
C ALA A 11 -29.40 24.79 37.64
N LEU A 12 -30.52 25.07 36.99
CA LEU A 12 -31.02 24.29 35.83
C LEU A 12 -30.32 24.66 34.50
N THR A 13 -29.67 25.81 34.40
CA THR A 13 -28.98 26.23 33.15
C THR A 13 -27.61 25.65 33.01
N THR A 14 -27.03 24.99 34.02
CA THR A 14 -25.67 24.41 33.97
C THR A 14 -25.63 22.95 33.47
N LEU A 15 -26.79 22.33 33.17
CA LEU A 15 -26.86 20.92 32.78
C LEU A 15 -26.85 20.64 31.28
N SER A 16 -26.66 21.68 30.43
CA SER A 16 -26.69 21.50 28.98
C SER A 16 -25.28 21.56 28.33
N SER A 17 -24.27 21.04 29.01
CA SER A 17 -23.02 20.70 28.30
C SER A 17 -23.23 19.39 27.52
N PHE A 18 -24.02 19.43 26.45
CA PHE A 18 -23.91 18.40 25.44
C PHE A 18 -22.50 18.48 24.92
N SER A 19 -21.66 17.53 25.33
CA SER A 19 -20.36 17.30 24.65
C SER A 19 -20.69 17.03 23.20
N GLN A 20 -20.50 18.05 22.36
CA GLN A 20 -20.67 17.90 20.93
C GLN A 20 -19.52 17.04 20.46
N ASP A 21 -19.82 15.88 19.87
CA ASP A 21 -18.81 14.99 19.32
C ASP A 21 -17.91 15.77 18.36
N LYS A 22 -16.61 15.77 18.66
CA LYS A 22 -15.64 16.42 17.81
C LYS A 22 -15.30 15.49 16.67
N LEU A 23 -15.65 15.89 15.46
CA LEU A 23 -15.41 15.14 14.23
C LEU A 23 -14.24 15.78 13.46
N GLY A 24 -13.35 14.95 12.94
CA GLY A 24 -12.29 15.35 12.05
C GLY A 24 -12.30 14.56 10.75
N HIS A 25 -11.54 15.03 9.78
CA HIS A 25 -11.26 14.28 8.56
C HIS A 25 -9.81 14.46 8.14
N ILE A 26 -9.31 13.52 7.33
CA ILE A 26 -7.93 13.50 6.86
C ILE A 26 -7.87 12.88 5.46
N ASP A 27 -7.03 13.43 4.61
CA ASP A 27 -6.55 12.78 3.40
C ASP A 27 -5.26 12.02 3.72
N VAL A 28 -5.39 10.70 3.84
CA VAL A 28 -4.25 9.82 4.15
C VAL A 28 -3.23 9.82 3.01
N GLN A 29 -3.69 9.93 1.77
CA GLN A 29 -2.81 9.95 0.61
C GLN A 29 -1.91 11.19 0.61
N GLU A 30 -2.45 12.38 0.99
CA GLU A 30 -1.64 13.59 1.15
C GLU A 30 -0.55 13.45 2.23
N ILE A 31 -0.77 12.62 3.26
CA ILE A 31 0.25 12.34 4.27
C ILE A 31 1.32 11.45 3.67
N LEU A 32 0.92 10.33 3.06
CA LEU A 32 1.85 9.33 2.51
C LEU A 32 2.82 9.95 1.51
N VAL A 33 2.34 10.73 0.54
CA VAL A 33 3.20 11.28 -0.54
C VAL A 33 4.28 12.26 -0.06
N VAL A 34 4.13 12.82 1.14
CA VAL A 34 5.13 13.72 1.72
C VAL A 34 6.12 12.99 2.63
N MET A 35 5.83 11.76 3.04
CA MET A 35 6.70 10.95 3.90
C MET A 35 7.93 10.47 3.12
N PRO A 36 9.16 10.68 3.64
CA PRO A 36 10.38 10.19 2.99
C PRO A 36 10.43 8.66 2.92
N GLU A 37 9.87 7.96 3.91
CA GLU A 37 9.77 6.50 3.95
C GLU A 37 8.91 5.97 2.81
N TYR A 38 7.80 6.64 2.49
CA TYR A 38 6.93 6.26 1.38
C TYR A 38 7.64 6.43 0.04
N LYS A 39 8.35 7.54 -0.17
CA LYS A 39 9.14 7.77 -1.39
C LYS A 39 10.27 6.75 -1.54
N SER A 40 10.91 6.37 -0.43
CA SER A 40 11.92 5.31 -0.42
C SER A 40 11.30 3.96 -0.80
N ALA A 41 10.13 3.64 -0.24
CA ALA A 41 9.39 2.42 -0.55
C ALA A 41 8.96 2.36 -2.03
N GLU A 42 8.49 3.48 -2.60
CA GLU A 42 8.17 3.56 -4.03
C GLU A 42 9.40 3.29 -4.91
N THR A 43 10.54 3.90 -4.57
CA THR A 43 11.80 3.69 -5.29
C THR A 43 12.25 2.23 -5.21
N GLU A 44 12.17 1.62 -4.03
CA GLU A 44 12.52 0.23 -3.81
C GLU A 44 11.59 -0.73 -4.58
N MET A 45 10.29 -0.43 -4.63
CA MET A 45 9.32 -1.18 -5.43
C MET A 45 9.62 -1.09 -6.92
N GLN A 46 9.92 0.12 -7.43
CA GLN A 46 10.31 0.30 -8.83
C GLN A 46 11.55 -0.50 -9.20
N ASN A 47 12.60 -0.42 -8.39
CA ASN A 47 13.83 -1.17 -8.61
C ASN A 47 13.59 -2.68 -8.60
N PHE A 48 12.78 -3.17 -7.66
CA PHE A 48 12.43 -4.58 -7.59
C PHE A 48 11.63 -5.04 -8.80
N ALA A 49 10.67 -4.24 -9.27
CA ALA A 49 9.91 -4.54 -10.50
C ALA A 49 10.82 -4.57 -11.75
N LEU A 50 11.79 -3.64 -11.86
CA LEU A 50 12.78 -3.63 -12.94
C LEU A 50 13.69 -4.87 -12.91
N ASP A 51 14.09 -5.34 -11.74
CA ASP A 51 14.92 -6.56 -11.61
C ASP A 51 14.12 -7.81 -12.03
N LEU A 52 12.85 -7.89 -11.68
CA LEU A 52 11.98 -8.98 -12.14
C LEU A 52 11.76 -8.92 -13.66
N GLU A 53 11.55 -7.73 -14.22
CA GLU A 53 11.41 -7.53 -15.67
C GLU A 53 12.68 -7.95 -16.42
N LYS A 54 13.85 -7.56 -15.89
CA LYS A 54 15.15 -7.95 -16.46
C LYS A 54 15.33 -9.47 -16.46
N THR A 55 14.95 -10.13 -15.37
CA THR A 55 15.03 -11.59 -15.27
C THR A 55 14.06 -12.26 -16.24
N SER A 56 12.83 -11.75 -16.36
CA SER A 56 11.86 -12.24 -17.34
C SER A 56 12.37 -12.14 -18.78
N LYS A 57 12.92 -10.98 -19.15
CA LYS A 57 13.53 -10.77 -20.47
C LYS A 57 14.71 -11.71 -20.73
N ALA A 58 15.55 -11.96 -19.73
CA ALA A 58 16.66 -12.89 -19.85
C ALA A 58 16.17 -14.32 -20.12
N LEU A 59 15.16 -14.77 -19.38
CA LEU A 59 14.54 -16.10 -19.60
C LEU A 59 13.89 -16.22 -20.99
N GLN A 60 13.20 -15.16 -21.44
CA GLN A 60 12.60 -15.12 -22.77
C GLN A 60 13.67 -15.17 -23.89
N SER A 61 14.80 -14.47 -23.70
CA SER A 61 15.91 -14.50 -24.64
C SER A 61 16.59 -15.87 -24.64
N GLU A 62 16.72 -16.52 -23.48
CA GLU A 62 17.29 -17.85 -23.34
C GLU A 62 16.45 -18.90 -24.11
N ILE A 63 15.11 -18.87 -23.93
CA ILE A 63 14.25 -19.83 -24.63
C ILE A 63 14.25 -19.58 -26.14
N GLN A 64 14.28 -18.32 -26.58
CA GLN A 64 14.36 -17.99 -27.99
C GLN A 64 15.66 -18.55 -28.62
N ALA A 65 16.81 -18.32 -27.97
CA ALA A 65 18.09 -18.83 -28.43
C ALA A 65 18.13 -20.37 -28.49
N LYS A 66 17.56 -21.04 -27.48
CA LYS A 66 17.46 -22.50 -27.45
C LYS A 66 16.60 -23.04 -28.58
N PHE A 67 15.49 -22.37 -28.86
CA PHE A 67 14.58 -22.74 -29.94
C PHE A 67 15.22 -22.54 -31.32
N GLU A 68 15.92 -21.43 -31.53
CA GLU A 68 16.66 -21.16 -32.77
C GLU A 68 17.81 -22.16 -32.98
N GLU A 69 18.58 -22.48 -31.91
CA GLU A 69 19.62 -23.53 -31.95
C GLU A 69 19.04 -24.89 -32.36
N TYR A 70 17.90 -25.24 -31.75
CA TYR A 70 17.19 -26.49 -32.06
C TYR A 70 16.76 -26.53 -33.52
N GLN A 71 16.06 -25.50 -33.99
CA GLN A 71 15.60 -25.43 -35.38
C GLN A 71 16.74 -25.50 -36.41
N ALA A 72 17.85 -24.83 -36.14
CA ALA A 72 18.98 -24.80 -37.06
C ALA A 72 19.72 -26.14 -37.19
N ASN A 73 19.60 -27.02 -36.17
CA ASN A 73 20.42 -28.24 -36.11
C ASN A 73 19.60 -29.54 -36.01
N VAL A 74 18.27 -29.47 -35.98
CA VAL A 74 17.38 -30.61 -35.71
C VAL A 74 17.65 -31.80 -36.65
N ASP A 75 17.95 -31.52 -37.92
CA ASP A 75 18.23 -32.57 -38.93
C ASP A 75 19.57 -33.25 -38.72
N SER A 76 20.50 -32.61 -38.00
CA SER A 76 21.83 -33.15 -37.69
C SER A 76 21.88 -33.90 -36.35
N TYR A 77 20.87 -33.73 -35.50
CA TYR A 77 20.84 -34.37 -34.19
C TYR A 77 20.49 -35.86 -34.27
N SER A 78 21.17 -36.67 -33.46
CA SER A 78 20.69 -38.04 -33.17
C SER A 78 19.37 -37.95 -32.36
N ASP A 79 18.61 -39.04 -32.36
CA ASP A 79 17.34 -39.10 -31.63
C ASP A 79 17.48 -38.79 -30.13
N ILE A 80 18.60 -39.23 -29.53
CA ILE A 80 18.91 -38.95 -28.12
C ILE A 80 19.16 -37.44 -27.90
N ILE A 81 19.97 -36.82 -28.74
CA ILE A 81 20.26 -35.37 -28.63
C ILE A 81 18.98 -34.55 -28.88
N ARG A 82 18.15 -34.97 -29.83
CA ARG A 82 16.89 -34.30 -30.12
C ARG A 82 15.96 -34.31 -28.91
N GLN A 83 15.79 -35.47 -28.27
CA GLN A 83 14.98 -35.60 -27.04
C GLN A 83 15.54 -34.75 -25.90
N ASP A 84 16.83 -34.70 -25.71
CA ASP A 84 17.47 -33.88 -24.68
C ASP A 84 17.22 -32.38 -24.93
N LYS A 85 17.38 -31.90 -26.17
CA LYS A 85 17.10 -30.50 -26.53
C LYS A 85 15.64 -30.13 -26.40
N GLU A 86 14.70 -31.00 -26.80
CA GLU A 86 13.26 -30.79 -26.61
C GLU A 86 12.90 -30.70 -25.13
N LYS A 87 13.48 -31.57 -24.31
CA LYS A 87 13.31 -31.53 -22.87
C LYS A 87 13.85 -30.22 -22.25
N GLU A 88 15.05 -29.80 -22.66
CA GLU A 88 15.65 -28.54 -22.20
C GLU A 88 14.73 -27.33 -22.47
N ILE A 89 14.12 -27.28 -23.67
CA ILE A 89 13.16 -26.23 -24.02
C ILE A 89 11.88 -26.32 -23.16
N GLN A 90 11.36 -27.53 -22.94
CA GLN A 90 10.18 -27.74 -22.09
C GLN A 90 10.44 -27.34 -20.64
N ASP A 91 11.57 -27.74 -20.09
CA ASP A 91 11.97 -27.38 -18.71
C ASP A 91 12.11 -25.86 -18.57
N LEU A 92 12.65 -25.19 -19.58
CA LEU A 92 12.76 -23.74 -19.59
C LEU A 92 11.39 -23.03 -19.69
N GLN A 93 10.46 -23.58 -20.48
CA GLN A 93 9.07 -23.09 -20.52
C GLN A 93 8.38 -23.18 -19.15
N GLN A 94 8.55 -24.32 -18.47
CA GLN A 94 8.00 -24.49 -17.12
C GLN A 94 8.63 -23.52 -16.12
N ARG A 95 9.94 -23.30 -16.24
CA ARG A 95 10.67 -22.33 -15.41
C ARG A 95 10.18 -20.89 -15.62
N ILE A 96 9.88 -20.50 -16.88
CA ILE A 96 9.29 -19.19 -17.19
C ILE A 96 7.91 -19.04 -16.54
N GLN A 97 7.03 -20.02 -16.70
CA GLN A 97 5.70 -19.98 -16.11
C GLN A 97 5.74 -19.90 -14.57
N ALA A 98 6.62 -20.70 -13.95
CA ALA A 98 6.82 -20.66 -12.51
C ALA A 98 7.39 -19.31 -12.05
N PHE A 99 8.31 -18.73 -12.81
CA PHE A 99 8.87 -17.40 -12.53
C PHE A 99 7.77 -16.32 -12.58
N GLU A 100 6.93 -16.31 -13.62
CA GLU A 100 5.86 -15.31 -13.78
C GLU A 100 4.85 -15.35 -12.62
N GLN A 101 4.45 -16.56 -12.20
CA GLN A 101 3.57 -16.73 -11.05
C GLN A 101 4.22 -16.26 -9.74
N ASN A 102 5.48 -16.63 -9.53
CA ASN A 102 6.23 -16.24 -8.35
C ASN A 102 6.54 -14.74 -8.31
N ALA A 103 6.79 -14.10 -9.46
CA ALA A 103 7.09 -12.68 -9.56
C ALA A 103 5.91 -11.82 -9.06
N GLN A 104 4.67 -12.20 -9.40
CA GLN A 104 3.49 -11.49 -8.89
C GLN A 104 3.35 -11.62 -7.37
N ALA A 105 3.55 -12.83 -6.84
CA ALA A 105 3.50 -13.07 -5.40
C ALA A 105 4.59 -12.29 -4.66
N GLN A 106 5.81 -12.26 -5.19
CA GLN A 106 6.94 -11.52 -4.61
C GLN A 106 6.71 -9.99 -4.64
N LEU A 107 6.09 -9.45 -5.71
CA LEU A 107 5.73 -8.03 -5.79
C LEU A 107 4.74 -7.66 -4.69
N GLU A 108 3.71 -8.47 -4.48
CA GLU A 108 2.71 -8.21 -3.45
C GLU A 108 3.30 -8.36 -2.04
N GLU A 109 4.10 -9.38 -1.79
CA GLU A 109 4.81 -9.56 -0.52
C GLU A 109 5.74 -8.38 -0.22
N LYS A 110 6.52 -7.96 -1.22
CA LYS A 110 7.42 -6.81 -1.11
C LYS A 110 6.67 -5.53 -0.80
N ARG A 111 5.55 -5.30 -1.50
CA ARG A 111 4.67 -4.15 -1.28
C ARG A 111 4.13 -4.12 0.15
N GLN A 112 3.58 -5.24 0.63
CA GLN A 112 3.07 -5.33 2.00
C GLN A 112 4.17 -5.08 3.02
N LYS A 113 5.35 -5.68 2.82
CA LYS A 113 6.50 -5.50 3.71
C LYS A 113 6.94 -4.04 3.82
N LEU A 114 6.91 -3.30 2.71
CA LEU A 114 7.32 -1.90 2.67
C LEU A 114 6.22 -0.96 3.20
N LEU A 115 4.95 -1.21 2.86
CA LEU A 115 3.86 -0.30 3.21
C LEU A 115 3.28 -0.53 4.61
N THR A 116 3.35 -1.75 5.15
CA THR A 116 2.80 -2.04 6.48
C THR A 116 3.38 -1.14 7.59
N PRO A 117 4.70 -0.96 7.73
CA PRO A 117 5.24 -0.07 8.75
C PRO A 117 4.86 1.40 8.53
N ILE A 118 4.75 1.85 7.28
CA ILE A 118 4.38 3.22 6.92
C ILE A 118 2.91 3.49 7.27
N THR A 119 2.01 2.60 6.86
CA THR A 119 0.58 2.69 7.22
C THR A 119 0.36 2.65 8.72
N LYS A 120 1.13 1.82 9.42
CA LYS A 120 1.08 1.78 10.88
C LYS A 120 1.52 3.11 11.49
N ALA A 121 2.60 3.71 11.03
CA ALA A 121 3.08 5.00 11.53
C ALA A 121 2.02 6.10 11.34
N VAL A 122 1.37 6.14 10.17
CA VAL A 122 0.27 7.09 9.91
C VAL A 122 -0.92 6.83 10.84
N GLN A 123 -1.30 5.57 11.06
CA GLN A 123 -2.38 5.22 11.98
C GLN A 123 -2.07 5.62 13.42
N ASP A 124 -0.85 5.36 13.88
CA ASP A 124 -0.39 5.73 15.22
C ASP A 124 -0.42 7.27 15.40
N ALA A 125 0.03 8.04 14.41
CA ALA A 125 -0.03 9.51 14.40
C ALA A 125 -1.48 10.04 14.41
N ILE A 126 -2.38 9.43 13.63
CA ILE A 126 -3.82 9.78 13.65
C ILE A 126 -4.42 9.51 15.03
N GLN A 127 -4.10 8.38 15.65
CA GLN A 127 -4.59 8.02 16.98
C GLN A 127 -4.08 8.98 18.06
N GLU A 128 -2.83 9.41 17.96
CA GLU A 128 -2.25 10.41 18.86
C GLU A 128 -2.97 11.75 18.71
N VAL A 129 -3.16 12.25 17.48
CA VAL A 129 -3.91 13.49 17.21
C VAL A 129 -5.36 13.39 17.68
N ALA A 130 -6.01 12.24 17.48
CA ALA A 130 -7.37 12.01 17.94
C ALA A 130 -7.47 12.12 19.47
N SER A 131 -6.56 11.48 20.19
CA SER A 131 -6.50 11.48 21.65
C SER A 131 -6.20 12.87 22.21
N GLU A 132 -5.15 13.53 21.71
CA GLU A 132 -4.75 14.87 22.17
C GLU A 132 -5.79 15.95 21.83
N GLY A 133 -6.41 15.83 20.64
CA GLY A 133 -7.40 16.78 20.14
C GLY A 133 -8.82 16.54 20.65
N GLY A 134 -9.10 15.44 21.36
CA GLY A 134 -10.42 15.07 21.84
C GLY A 134 -11.40 14.79 20.70
N TYR A 135 -10.92 14.21 19.59
CA TYR A 135 -11.79 13.82 18.49
C TYR A 135 -12.50 12.50 18.83
N THR A 136 -13.81 12.46 18.62
CA THR A 136 -14.61 11.23 18.75
C THR A 136 -14.41 10.34 17.53
N TYR A 137 -14.35 10.96 16.32
CA TYR A 137 -14.11 10.26 15.06
C TYR A 137 -13.23 11.09 14.14
N ILE A 138 -12.35 10.42 13.40
CA ILE A 138 -11.62 10.98 12.26
C ILE A 138 -11.93 10.10 11.05
N PHE A 139 -12.49 10.69 10.00
CA PHE A 139 -12.87 10.01 8.77
C PHE A 139 -11.84 10.26 7.68
N THR A 140 -11.71 9.34 6.72
CA THR A 140 -10.96 9.60 5.50
C THR A 140 -11.80 10.49 4.55
N THR A 141 -11.14 11.38 3.82
CA THR A 141 -11.83 12.28 2.88
C THR A 141 -12.54 11.53 1.76
N GLU A 142 -12.06 10.33 1.40
CA GLU A 142 -12.60 9.51 0.30
C GLU A 142 -14.06 9.07 0.51
N ILE A 143 -14.50 8.97 1.76
CA ILE A 143 -15.89 8.57 2.08
C ILE A 143 -16.81 9.76 2.32
N LEU A 144 -16.28 11.00 2.33
CA LEU A 144 -17.03 12.21 2.61
C LEU A 144 -17.46 12.89 1.31
N LEU A 145 -18.77 13.14 1.15
CA LEU A 145 -19.26 13.95 0.02
C LEU A 145 -18.93 15.44 0.16
N PHE A 146 -18.78 15.89 1.40
CA PHE A 146 -18.41 17.28 1.73
C PHE A 146 -17.67 17.29 3.08
N SER A 147 -16.64 18.10 3.18
CA SER A 147 -15.93 18.38 4.43
C SER A 147 -15.52 19.85 4.52
N SER A 148 -15.59 20.41 5.72
CA SER A 148 -15.08 21.76 5.98
C SER A 148 -13.61 21.72 6.30
N LYS A 149 -12.81 22.62 5.72
CA LYS A 149 -11.36 22.74 6.01
C LYS A 149 -11.05 22.93 7.50
N SER A 150 -11.98 23.47 8.27
CA SER A 150 -11.81 23.66 9.72
C SER A 150 -11.67 22.36 10.51
N ASN A 151 -12.13 21.24 9.96
CA ASN A 151 -12.10 19.93 10.60
C ASN A 151 -11.02 19.00 10.01
N ASP A 152 -10.16 19.52 9.12
CA ASP A 152 -9.03 18.80 8.56
C ASP A 152 -7.91 18.70 9.60
N VAL A 153 -7.55 17.46 9.94
CA VAL A 153 -6.48 17.15 10.90
C VAL A 153 -5.14 16.80 10.23
N GLY A 154 -5.07 16.81 8.90
CA GLY A 154 -3.88 16.42 8.15
C GLY A 154 -2.63 17.20 8.56
N SER A 155 -2.76 18.53 8.79
CA SER A 155 -1.65 19.35 9.24
C SER A 155 -1.13 19.01 10.65
N LEU A 156 -1.99 18.43 11.49
CA LEU A 156 -1.62 17.99 12.84
C LEU A 156 -0.88 16.64 12.75
N VAL A 157 -1.38 15.73 11.94
CA VAL A 157 -0.76 14.41 11.73
C VAL A 157 0.61 14.52 11.06
N LYS A 158 0.79 15.46 10.11
CA LYS A 158 2.10 15.72 9.47
C LYS A 158 3.21 16.20 10.44
N LYS A 159 2.86 16.59 11.64
CA LYS A 159 3.82 17.08 12.67
C LYS A 159 4.25 16.00 13.66
N LYS A 160 3.58 14.86 13.66
CA LYS A 160 3.86 13.69 14.49
C LYS A 160 4.83 12.75 13.79
#